data_337b9bb7369fab1cd9cc4c2a239129a3
#
_entry.id   337b9bb7369fab1cd9cc4c2a239129a3
#
_cell.length_a   1.000
_cell.length_b   1.000
_cell.length_c   1.000
_cell.angle_alpha   90.00
_cell.angle_beta   90.00
_cell.angle_gamma   90.00
#
_symmetry.space_group_name_H-M   'P 1'
#
loop_
_entity.id
_entity.type
_entity.pdbx_description
1 polymer ?
#
loop_
_entity_poly.entity_id
_entity_poly.type
_entity_poly.pdbx_seq_one_letter_code
_entity_poly.pdbx_strand_id
1 'polypeptide(L)'
;MEETARPLLRTGALGLLLIACAGLLDAEPLYVGGAAFLLLALGAATWVLAGARGIKVSRTVGLTRAMEEQPVAVEVRVTSGRPLPTGAVLDALLPAPAPLATGRRLTKVRIEVRFARRGRKVLAPPRVAVRDPFGLMVRFARGPAVAVDEVLILPRIEPVLAPGGGGEDAGSLQLGRRSSVAAEIELDGLRPAREGTSASRMYWPSLAKGGELLERRLRADSDTRPLVVLDPRGAACDEDLDAAVRAAASLAVHLARGGGCALLIPGDRRPASLDR
;
A
#
# COMPACT_ATOMS: atom_id res chain seq x y z
N MET A 1 -25.80 -8.99 3.39
CA MET A 1 -26.38 -8.09 4.40
C MET A 1 -26.40 -8.86 5.70
N GLU A 2 -25.45 -8.59 6.59
CA GLU A 2 -25.47 -9.20 7.93
C GLU A 2 -26.32 -8.31 8.85
N GLU A 3 -27.55 -8.70 9.08
CA GLU A 3 -28.39 -8.08 10.09
C GLU A 3 -28.37 -8.98 11.32
N THR A 4 -27.91 -8.44 12.44
CA THR A 4 -28.04 -9.17 13.70
C THR A 4 -29.38 -8.80 14.34
N ALA A 5 -30.42 -9.51 13.98
CA ALA A 5 -31.79 -9.27 14.48
C ALA A 5 -32.24 -10.33 15.49
N ARG A 6 -31.35 -11.23 15.92
CA ARG A 6 -31.69 -12.30 16.89
C ARG A 6 -32.31 -11.79 18.20
N PRO A 7 -31.76 -10.74 18.86
CA PRO A 7 -32.39 -10.20 20.07
C PRO A 7 -33.77 -9.62 19.79
N LEU A 8 -33.92 -8.91 18.68
CA LEU A 8 -35.23 -8.35 18.26
C LEU A 8 -36.30 -9.43 18.10
N LEU A 9 -35.96 -10.53 17.39
CA LEU A 9 -36.88 -11.66 17.19
C LEU A 9 -37.26 -12.33 18.52
N ARG A 10 -36.31 -12.49 19.44
CA ARG A 10 -36.56 -13.04 20.78
C ARG A 10 -37.49 -12.12 21.58
N THR A 11 -37.28 -10.81 21.55
CA THR A 11 -38.16 -9.84 22.23
C THR A 11 -39.55 -9.86 21.64
N GLY A 12 -39.69 -9.91 20.33
CA GLY A 12 -40.98 -10.03 19.67
C GLY A 12 -41.70 -11.35 19.98
N ALA A 13 -40.97 -12.47 19.96
CA ALA A 13 -41.51 -13.78 20.30
C ALA A 13 -41.99 -13.84 21.78
N LEU A 14 -41.23 -13.24 22.70
CA LEU A 14 -41.63 -13.14 24.09
C LEU A 14 -42.91 -12.32 24.23
N GLY A 15 -43.02 -11.20 23.51
CA GLY A 15 -44.25 -10.40 23.51
C GLY A 15 -45.46 -11.18 23.00
N LEU A 16 -45.33 -11.94 21.92
CA LEU A 16 -46.39 -12.80 21.41
C LEU A 16 -46.75 -13.91 22.39
N LEU A 17 -45.75 -14.54 23.00
CA LEU A 17 -46.00 -15.58 24.01
C LEU A 17 -46.80 -15.05 25.23
N LEU A 18 -46.43 -13.86 25.74
CA LEU A 18 -47.15 -13.22 26.84
C LEU A 18 -48.61 -12.92 26.49
N ILE A 19 -48.89 -12.45 25.26
CA ILE A 19 -50.25 -12.21 24.78
C ILE A 19 -51.02 -13.52 24.68
N ALA A 20 -50.39 -14.58 24.16
CA ALA A 20 -51.04 -15.91 24.09
C ALA A 20 -51.34 -16.47 25.47
N CYS A 21 -50.40 -16.37 26.41
CA CYS A 21 -50.63 -16.75 27.81
C CYS A 21 -51.73 -15.93 28.45
N ALA A 22 -51.79 -14.62 28.18
CA ALA A 22 -52.85 -13.75 28.69
C ALA A 22 -54.24 -14.19 28.26
N GLY A 23 -54.37 -14.59 26.98
CA GLY A 23 -55.64 -15.11 26.44
C GLY A 23 -56.02 -16.47 26.99
N LEU A 24 -55.04 -17.34 27.30
CA LEU A 24 -55.29 -18.66 27.88
C LEU A 24 -55.64 -18.64 29.37
N LEU A 25 -55.01 -17.69 30.09
CA LEU A 25 -55.13 -17.61 31.58
C LEU A 25 -56.09 -16.51 32.05
N ASP A 26 -56.70 -15.80 31.10
CA ASP A 26 -57.55 -14.61 31.36
C ASP A 26 -56.90 -13.59 32.27
N ALA A 27 -55.59 -13.39 32.05
CA ALA A 27 -54.73 -12.56 32.89
C ALA A 27 -54.44 -11.20 32.22
N GLU A 28 -55.29 -10.20 32.48
CA GLU A 28 -55.16 -8.84 31.89
C GLU A 28 -53.75 -8.20 31.99
N PRO A 29 -52.97 -8.33 33.09
CA PRO A 29 -51.64 -7.68 33.17
C PRO A 29 -50.65 -8.20 32.14
N LEU A 30 -50.81 -9.45 31.67
CA LEU A 30 -49.90 -10.06 30.68
C LEU A 30 -50.10 -9.45 29.30
N TYR A 31 -51.30 -8.95 28.95
CA TYR A 31 -51.49 -8.19 27.70
C TYR A 31 -50.67 -6.94 27.63
N VAL A 32 -50.59 -6.19 28.77
CA VAL A 32 -49.80 -4.95 28.83
C VAL A 32 -48.31 -5.26 28.62
N GLY A 33 -47.80 -6.26 29.33
CA GLY A 33 -46.41 -6.71 29.15
C GLY A 33 -46.11 -7.17 27.73
N GLY A 34 -46.98 -8.01 27.17
CA GLY A 34 -46.83 -8.50 25.81
C GLY A 34 -46.86 -7.40 24.75
N ALA A 35 -47.81 -6.47 24.84
CA ALA A 35 -47.90 -5.31 23.99
C ALA A 35 -46.64 -4.40 24.10
N ALA A 36 -46.14 -4.19 25.30
CA ALA A 36 -44.93 -3.39 25.54
C ALA A 36 -43.71 -4.00 24.83
N PHE A 37 -43.51 -5.32 24.90
CA PHE A 37 -42.39 -6.00 24.18
C PHE A 37 -42.56 -5.94 22.67
N LEU A 38 -43.77 -6.07 22.14
CA LEU A 38 -44.02 -5.93 20.69
C LEU A 38 -43.76 -4.51 20.21
N LEU A 39 -44.23 -3.49 20.93
CA LEU A 39 -43.99 -2.09 20.62
C LEU A 39 -42.50 -1.76 20.67
N LEU A 40 -41.76 -2.30 21.66
CA LEU A 40 -40.33 -2.14 21.79
C LEU A 40 -39.61 -2.75 20.57
N ALA A 41 -39.96 -3.98 20.18
CA ALA A 41 -39.36 -4.65 19.03
C ALA A 41 -39.67 -3.91 17.70
N LEU A 42 -40.92 -3.48 17.52
CA LEU A 42 -41.34 -2.73 16.35
C LEU A 42 -40.66 -1.34 16.30
N GLY A 43 -40.58 -0.66 17.44
CA GLY A 43 -39.89 0.64 17.58
C GLY A 43 -38.39 0.52 17.25
N ALA A 44 -37.70 -0.49 17.78
CA ALA A 44 -36.30 -0.75 17.47
C ALA A 44 -36.08 -1.04 15.98
N ALA A 45 -36.91 -1.89 15.37
CA ALA A 45 -36.86 -2.19 13.95
C ALA A 45 -37.07 -0.94 13.08
N THR A 46 -38.10 -0.17 13.34
CA THR A 46 -38.40 1.05 12.59
C THR A 46 -37.31 2.09 12.76
N TRP A 47 -36.75 2.25 13.96
CA TRP A 47 -35.61 3.16 14.22
C TRP A 47 -34.41 2.80 13.35
N VAL A 48 -33.96 1.54 13.35
CA VAL A 48 -32.78 1.09 12.60
C VAL A 48 -33.03 1.15 11.10
N LEU A 49 -34.20 0.69 10.63
CA LEU A 49 -34.54 0.69 9.22
C LEU A 49 -34.67 2.11 8.64
N ALA A 50 -35.30 3.01 9.38
CA ALA A 50 -35.42 4.41 8.97
C ALA A 50 -34.08 5.15 9.08
N GLY A 51 -33.31 4.90 10.15
CA GLY A 51 -32.02 5.51 10.40
C GLY A 51 -30.93 5.07 9.43
N ALA A 52 -30.98 3.83 8.95
CA ALA A 52 -30.00 3.33 7.96
C ALA A 52 -30.27 3.84 6.54
N ARG A 53 -31.49 4.35 6.27
CA ARG A 53 -31.84 4.84 4.92
C ARG A 53 -31.13 6.17 4.60
N GLY A 54 -30.49 6.22 3.44
CA GLY A 54 -29.85 7.45 2.95
C GLY A 54 -28.50 7.79 3.59
N ILE A 55 -27.92 6.88 4.40
CA ILE A 55 -26.54 7.03 4.86
C ILE A 55 -25.59 6.77 3.70
N LYS A 56 -24.71 7.74 3.44
CA LYS A 56 -23.61 7.64 2.48
C LYS A 56 -22.29 7.65 3.27
N VAL A 57 -21.43 6.67 2.95
CA VAL A 57 -20.11 6.54 3.58
C VAL A 57 -19.08 6.64 2.48
N SER A 58 -18.08 7.47 2.68
CA SER A 58 -16.93 7.60 1.78
C SER A 58 -15.65 7.66 2.58
N ARG A 59 -14.57 7.14 2.01
CA ARG A 59 -13.23 7.26 2.54
C ARG A 59 -12.39 8.05 1.54
N THR A 60 -11.56 8.92 2.04
CA THR A 60 -10.56 9.65 1.26
C THR A 60 -9.20 9.35 1.86
N VAL A 61 -8.30 8.81 1.05
CA VAL A 61 -6.91 8.55 1.42
C VAL A 61 -6.07 9.69 0.87
N GLY A 62 -5.28 10.34 1.71
CA GLY A 62 -4.50 11.52 1.33
C GLY A 62 -3.41 11.24 0.30
N LEU A 63 -2.85 10.02 0.30
CA LEU A 63 -1.80 9.60 -0.63
C LEU A 63 -2.14 8.23 -1.23
N THR A 64 -2.12 8.13 -2.54
CA THR A 64 -2.26 6.85 -3.26
C THR A 64 -0.95 6.07 -3.30
N ARG A 65 0.18 6.75 -3.08
CA ARG A 65 1.52 6.18 -2.96
C ARG A 65 2.18 6.75 -1.71
N ALA A 66 2.67 5.89 -0.85
CA ALA A 66 3.37 6.26 0.38
C ALA A 66 4.58 5.35 0.59
N MET A 67 5.54 5.76 1.38
CA MET A 67 6.63 4.90 1.82
C MET A 67 6.22 4.10 3.06
N GLU A 68 6.93 2.99 3.32
CA GLU A 68 6.81 2.27 4.59
C GLU A 68 7.00 3.24 5.76
N GLU A 69 6.22 3.07 6.82
CA GLU A 69 6.22 3.89 8.05
C GLU A 69 5.84 5.37 7.84
N GLN A 70 5.57 5.80 6.61
CA GLN A 70 5.12 7.16 6.36
C GLN A 70 3.67 7.32 6.84
N PRO A 71 3.36 8.37 7.62
CA PRO A 71 1.99 8.63 8.03
C PRO A 71 1.13 9.03 6.83
N VAL A 72 0.04 8.30 6.64
CA VAL A 72 -0.97 8.54 5.60
C VAL A 72 -2.23 9.03 6.28
N ALA A 73 -2.66 10.24 5.96
CA ALA A 73 -3.92 10.78 6.46
C ALA A 73 -5.09 10.09 5.77
N VAL A 74 -6.01 9.57 6.56
CA VAL A 74 -7.26 8.95 6.09
C VAL A 74 -8.43 9.67 6.72
N GLU A 75 -9.38 10.12 5.90
CA GLU A 75 -10.63 10.72 6.34
C GLU A 75 -11.79 9.82 5.93
N VAL A 76 -12.56 9.33 6.92
CA VAL A 76 -13.82 8.65 6.70
C VAL A 76 -14.95 9.63 6.95
N ARG A 77 -15.79 9.83 5.94
CA ARG A 77 -16.92 10.76 5.98
C ARG A 77 -18.22 10.01 5.88
N VAL A 78 -19.09 10.22 6.84
CA VAL A 78 -20.46 9.71 6.87
C VAL A 78 -21.42 10.86 6.73
N THR A 79 -22.27 10.82 5.72
CA THR A 79 -23.30 11.84 5.47
C THR A 79 -24.68 11.21 5.39
N SER A 80 -25.68 11.95 5.82
CA SER A 80 -27.09 11.54 5.72
C SER A 80 -27.97 12.75 5.46
N GLY A 81 -29.03 12.55 4.69
CA GLY A 81 -30.08 13.58 4.51
C GLY A 81 -30.89 13.84 5.78
N ARG A 82 -30.82 12.98 6.77
CA ARG A 82 -31.49 13.05 8.08
C ARG A 82 -30.47 13.07 9.20
N PRO A 83 -30.85 13.44 10.44
CA PRO A 83 -29.97 13.26 11.58
C PRO A 83 -29.49 11.82 11.69
N LEU A 84 -28.18 11.65 11.91
CA LEU A 84 -27.56 10.34 12.05
C LEU A 84 -28.07 9.63 13.31
N PRO A 85 -28.42 8.37 13.20
CA PRO A 85 -28.83 7.56 14.35
C PRO A 85 -27.64 7.17 15.21
N THR A 86 -27.92 6.52 16.33
CA THR A 86 -26.89 5.88 17.15
C THR A 86 -26.19 4.78 16.35
N GLY A 87 -24.86 4.74 16.42
CA GLY A 87 -24.08 3.76 15.67
C GLY A 87 -22.59 4.03 15.69
N ALA A 88 -21.86 3.29 14.87
CA ALA A 88 -20.41 3.43 14.74
C ALA A 88 -19.95 3.24 13.29
N VAL A 89 -18.85 3.91 12.95
CA VAL A 89 -18.10 3.71 11.70
C VAL A 89 -17.13 2.57 11.92
N LEU A 90 -17.13 1.61 10.98
CA LEU A 90 -16.20 0.50 10.93
C LEU A 90 -15.36 0.63 9.66
N ASP A 91 -14.07 0.69 9.82
CA ASP A 91 -13.10 0.68 8.72
C ASP A 91 -11.91 -0.18 9.14
N ALA A 92 -11.31 -0.89 8.18
CA ALA A 92 -10.14 -1.75 8.44
C ALA A 92 -8.92 -0.96 8.93
N LEU A 93 -8.88 0.34 8.67
CA LEU A 93 -7.79 1.23 9.08
C LEU A 93 -8.03 1.86 10.46
N LEU A 94 -9.24 1.78 11.00
CA LEU A 94 -9.55 2.27 12.33
C LEU A 94 -9.13 1.24 13.39
N PRO A 95 -8.42 1.65 14.44
CA PRO A 95 -8.02 0.76 15.54
C PRO A 95 -9.25 0.26 16.35
N ALA A 96 -10.33 1.04 16.35
CA ALA A 96 -11.59 0.70 16.99
C ALA A 96 -12.76 1.36 16.25
N PRO A 97 -13.99 0.82 16.38
CA PRO A 97 -15.18 1.45 15.82
C PRO A 97 -15.36 2.90 16.35
N ALA A 98 -15.43 3.86 15.42
CA ALA A 98 -15.61 5.26 15.78
C ALA A 98 -17.10 5.61 15.92
N PRO A 99 -17.56 6.24 17.02
CA PRO A 99 -18.96 6.57 17.22
C PRO A 99 -19.46 7.57 16.18
N LEU A 100 -20.71 7.41 15.75
CA LEU A 100 -21.40 8.40 14.92
C LEU A 100 -21.75 9.64 15.77
N ALA A 101 -21.65 10.81 15.16
CA ALA A 101 -22.17 12.05 15.75
C ALA A 101 -23.70 12.05 15.68
N THR A 102 -24.35 11.35 16.63
CA THR A 102 -25.81 11.21 16.72
C THR A 102 -26.49 12.57 16.70
N GLY A 103 -27.57 12.68 15.96
CA GLY A 103 -28.32 13.94 15.78
C GLY A 103 -27.72 14.90 14.76
N ARG A 104 -26.49 14.71 14.29
CA ARG A 104 -25.87 15.49 13.22
C ARG A 104 -26.08 14.81 11.85
N ARG A 105 -25.91 15.57 10.76
CA ARG A 105 -26.02 15.03 9.39
C ARG A 105 -24.67 14.60 8.81
N LEU A 106 -23.60 14.88 9.52
CA LEU A 106 -22.23 14.65 9.09
C LEU A 106 -21.38 14.16 10.27
N THR A 107 -20.68 13.06 10.07
CA THR A 107 -19.57 12.61 10.93
C THR A 107 -18.30 12.54 10.08
N LYS A 108 -17.21 13.10 10.59
CA LYS A 108 -15.88 13.01 9.99
C LYS A 108 -14.95 12.36 11.01
N VAL A 109 -14.27 11.31 10.58
CA VAL A 109 -13.24 10.64 11.37
C VAL A 109 -11.93 10.78 10.62
N ARG A 110 -10.93 11.41 11.23
CA ARG A 110 -9.58 11.56 10.67
C ARG A 110 -8.62 10.76 11.50
N ILE A 111 -7.80 10.00 10.83
CA ILE A 111 -6.74 9.19 11.44
C ILE A 111 -5.48 9.28 10.59
N GLU A 112 -4.35 9.02 11.21
CA GLU A 112 -3.09 8.76 10.54
C GLU A 112 -2.76 7.28 10.63
N VAL A 113 -2.53 6.66 9.49
CA VAL A 113 -2.20 5.24 9.41
C VAL A 113 -0.78 5.10 8.88
N ARG A 114 -0.01 4.22 9.49
CA ARG A 114 1.33 3.83 9.01
C ARG A 114 1.30 2.39 8.57
N PHE A 115 1.86 2.13 7.40
CA PHE A 115 1.94 0.78 6.86
C PHE A 115 3.36 0.26 7.04
N ALA A 116 3.49 -0.80 7.84
CA ALA A 116 4.80 -1.39 8.16
C ALA A 116 5.42 -2.18 7.00
N ARG A 117 4.61 -2.62 6.04
CA ARG A 117 5.08 -3.46 4.91
C ARG A 117 4.69 -2.86 3.59
N ARG A 118 5.63 -2.89 2.64
CA ARG A 118 5.43 -2.47 1.26
C ARG A 118 4.40 -3.35 0.53
N GLY A 119 3.98 -2.88 -0.60
CA GLY A 119 3.10 -3.60 -1.51
C GLY A 119 1.79 -2.89 -1.78
N ARG A 120 0.98 -3.50 -2.61
CA ARG A 120 -0.34 -3.01 -2.99
C ARG A 120 -1.35 -3.37 -1.90
N LYS A 121 -1.89 -2.40 -1.22
CA LYS A 121 -2.91 -2.57 -0.17
C LYS A 121 -4.27 -2.22 -0.74
N VAL A 122 -5.10 -3.24 -0.83
CA VAL A 122 -6.51 -3.12 -1.23
C VAL A 122 -7.34 -2.94 0.02
N LEU A 123 -8.00 -1.80 0.14
CA LEU A 123 -8.75 -1.44 1.34
C LEU A 123 -10.23 -1.74 1.15
N ALA A 124 -10.79 -2.60 2.01
CA ALA A 124 -12.22 -2.87 2.01
C ALA A 124 -13.03 -1.58 2.22
N PRO A 125 -14.21 -1.44 1.61
CA PRO A 125 -15.04 -0.26 1.76
C PRO A 125 -15.48 -0.07 3.22
N PRO A 126 -15.51 1.19 3.71
CA PRO A 126 -15.96 1.48 5.07
C PRO A 126 -17.44 1.13 5.23
N ARG A 127 -17.81 0.77 6.46
CA ARG A 127 -19.18 0.38 6.83
C ARG A 127 -19.65 1.24 7.99
N VAL A 128 -20.97 1.41 8.09
CA VAL A 128 -21.60 2.03 9.26
C VAL A 128 -22.53 1.02 9.90
N ALA A 129 -22.31 0.75 11.18
CA ALA A 129 -23.25 -0.02 12.00
C ALA A 129 -24.26 0.95 12.64
N VAL A 130 -25.52 0.86 12.25
CA VAL A 130 -26.63 1.57 12.89
C VAL A 130 -27.24 0.66 13.94
N ARG A 131 -27.40 1.19 15.16
CA ARG A 131 -27.97 0.47 16.30
C ARG A 131 -29.21 1.18 16.81
N ASP A 132 -30.18 0.42 17.31
CA ASP A 132 -31.22 0.97 18.16
C ASP A 132 -30.68 1.27 19.56
N PRO A 133 -31.33 2.14 20.35
CA PRO A 133 -30.92 2.50 21.72
C PRO A 133 -30.82 1.32 22.69
N PHE A 134 -31.60 0.28 22.47
CA PHE A 134 -31.65 -0.92 23.32
C PHE A 134 -30.71 -2.05 22.87
N GLY A 135 -30.08 -1.90 21.73
CA GLY A 135 -29.16 -2.91 21.19
C GLY A 135 -29.84 -4.19 20.66
N LEU A 136 -31.15 -4.14 20.39
CA LEU A 136 -31.91 -5.26 19.89
C LEU A 136 -31.66 -5.58 18.42
N MET A 137 -31.28 -4.56 17.63
CA MET A 137 -31.01 -4.68 16.22
C MET A 137 -29.78 -3.87 15.78
N VAL A 138 -28.98 -4.47 14.92
CA VAL A 138 -27.86 -3.79 14.25
C VAL A 138 -27.99 -4.00 12.75
N ARG A 139 -27.86 -2.92 11.99
CA ARG A 139 -27.84 -2.96 10.52
C ARG A 139 -26.60 -2.27 10.00
N PHE A 140 -25.95 -2.91 9.01
CA PHE A 140 -24.78 -2.36 8.35
C PHE A 140 -25.16 -1.63 7.07
N ALA A 141 -24.90 -0.33 7.01
CA ALA A 141 -24.88 0.43 5.77
C ALA A 141 -23.47 0.43 5.20
N ARG A 142 -23.36 0.13 3.91
CA ARG A 142 -22.08 0.15 3.18
C ARG A 142 -22.01 1.41 2.31
N GLY A 143 -20.81 1.92 2.14
CA GLY A 143 -20.55 2.92 1.11
C GLY A 143 -20.80 2.35 -0.29
N PRO A 144 -20.92 3.21 -1.32
CA PRO A 144 -20.99 2.74 -2.70
C PRO A 144 -19.77 1.86 -2.98
N ALA A 145 -20.01 0.71 -3.62
CA ALA A 145 -18.98 -0.29 -3.95
C ALA A 145 -17.94 0.19 -4.99
N VAL A 146 -17.98 1.46 -5.37
CA VAL A 146 -17.36 2.00 -6.59
C VAL A 146 -15.87 2.32 -6.43
N ALA A 147 -15.32 2.38 -5.25
CA ALA A 147 -13.89 2.62 -5.11
C ALA A 147 -13.31 1.61 -4.12
N VAL A 148 -12.69 0.59 -4.68
CA VAL A 148 -11.66 -0.14 -3.96
C VAL A 148 -10.50 0.84 -3.83
N ASP A 149 -10.38 1.46 -2.67
CA ASP A 149 -9.24 2.34 -2.42
C ASP A 149 -7.98 1.48 -2.40
N GLU A 150 -7.08 1.80 -3.30
CA GLU A 150 -5.81 1.12 -3.44
C GLU A 150 -4.69 2.07 -3.03
N VAL A 151 -3.83 1.61 -2.14
CA VAL A 151 -2.64 2.34 -1.72
C VAL A 151 -1.42 1.50 -2.05
N LEU A 152 -0.50 2.08 -2.82
CA LEU A 152 0.79 1.48 -3.11
C LEU A 152 1.81 1.94 -2.07
N ILE A 153 2.29 0.99 -1.27
CA ILE A 153 3.32 1.25 -0.28
C ILE A 153 4.68 0.89 -0.89
N LEU A 154 5.52 1.91 -1.03
CA LEU A 154 6.88 1.81 -1.55
C LEU A 154 7.85 1.43 -0.41
N PRO A 155 8.97 0.77 -0.72
CA PRO A 155 9.98 0.47 0.27
C PRO A 155 10.56 1.77 0.85
N ARG A 156 10.93 1.74 2.13
CA ARG A 156 11.62 2.84 2.80
C ARG A 156 13.01 2.98 2.20
N ILE A 157 13.40 4.23 1.89
CA ILE A 157 14.73 4.56 1.41
C ILE A 157 15.61 4.93 2.61
N GLU A 158 16.68 4.20 2.79
CA GLU A 158 17.67 4.41 3.85
C GLU A 158 18.96 5.00 3.28
N PRO A 159 19.68 5.80 4.06
CA PRO A 159 20.97 6.30 3.61
C PRO A 159 21.96 5.16 3.40
N VAL A 160 22.58 5.13 2.22
CA VAL A 160 23.63 4.16 1.90
C VAL A 160 24.93 4.67 2.48
N LEU A 161 25.48 3.91 3.45
CA LEU A 161 26.80 4.20 4.01
C LEU A 161 27.84 3.48 3.13
N ALA A 162 28.70 4.25 2.47
CA ALA A 162 29.90 3.67 1.88
C ALA A 162 30.85 3.26 3.02
N PRO A 163 31.45 2.05 2.99
CA PRO A 163 32.47 1.68 3.95
C PRO A 163 33.60 2.73 3.88
N GLY A 164 33.80 3.44 4.97
CA GLY A 164 34.70 4.58 5.04
C GLY A 164 36.15 4.19 4.78
N GLY A 165 36.63 4.49 3.58
CA GLY A 165 38.03 4.80 3.38
C GLY A 165 38.19 6.31 3.56
N GLY A 166 38.87 6.73 4.64
CA GLY A 166 39.09 8.14 4.92
C GLY A 166 39.90 8.80 3.82
N GLY A 167 39.23 9.59 3.01
CA GLY A 167 39.80 10.44 1.97
C GLY A 167 38.68 11.28 1.36
N GLU A 168 38.95 12.52 1.06
CA GLU A 168 38.02 13.56 0.59
C GLU A 168 37.26 13.22 -0.73
N ASP A 169 37.40 12.02 -1.27
CA ASP A 169 36.68 11.50 -2.45
C ASP A 169 35.56 10.49 -2.11
N ALA A 170 34.96 10.58 -0.92
CA ALA A 170 33.90 9.66 -0.47
C ALA A 170 32.57 9.80 -1.25
N GLY A 171 32.53 10.54 -2.36
CA GLY A 171 31.33 10.73 -3.20
C GLY A 171 31.15 9.72 -4.34
N SER A 172 32.15 8.96 -4.68
CA SER A 172 32.03 7.97 -5.76
C SER A 172 32.28 6.56 -5.23
N LEU A 173 31.23 5.78 -5.14
CA LEU A 173 31.36 4.32 -5.14
C LEU A 173 32.11 3.93 -6.41
N GLN A 174 33.45 3.76 -6.29
CA GLN A 174 34.30 3.30 -7.39
C GLN A 174 34.04 1.82 -7.73
N LEU A 175 32.80 1.36 -7.69
CA LEU A 175 32.42 0.03 -8.17
C LEU A 175 32.62 -0.10 -9.68
N GLY A 176 32.63 1.01 -10.43
CA GLY A 176 32.76 0.98 -11.88
C GLY A 176 34.20 0.98 -12.41
N ARG A 177 35.21 1.30 -11.59
CA ARG A 177 36.56 1.52 -12.14
C ARG A 177 37.43 0.27 -12.30
N ARG A 178 37.04 -0.87 -11.68
CA ARG A 178 37.76 -2.13 -11.85
C ARG A 178 37.24 -3.05 -12.95
N SER A 179 36.09 -2.73 -13.56
CA SER A 179 35.51 -3.54 -14.64
C SER A 179 35.94 -3.12 -16.04
N SER A 180 36.78 -2.09 -16.16
CA SER A 180 37.21 -1.57 -17.50
C SER A 180 38.21 -2.45 -18.22
N VAL A 181 38.60 -3.59 -17.65
CA VAL A 181 39.61 -4.49 -18.25
C VAL A 181 38.99 -5.57 -19.14
N ALA A 182 37.67 -5.78 -19.10
CA ALA A 182 37.01 -6.86 -19.86
C ALA A 182 35.86 -6.40 -20.75
N ALA A 183 35.65 -5.08 -20.94
CA ALA A 183 34.69 -4.61 -21.93
C ALA A 183 35.34 -4.74 -23.32
N GLU A 184 34.98 -5.76 -24.07
CA GLU A 184 35.22 -5.87 -25.51
C GLU A 184 34.36 -4.83 -26.25
N ILE A 185 34.73 -3.76 -26.72
CA ILE A 185 35.79 -3.30 -27.52
C ILE A 185 35.40 -3.45 -28.98
N GLU A 186 34.53 -2.55 -29.41
CA GLU A 186 34.33 -2.30 -30.82
C GLU A 186 35.54 -1.51 -31.36
N LEU A 187 36.05 -1.91 -32.50
CA LEU A 187 37.18 -1.25 -33.14
C LEU A 187 36.68 0.08 -33.72
N ASP A 188 36.95 1.19 -33.02
CA ASP A 188 36.53 2.54 -33.44
C ASP A 188 37.43 3.10 -34.57
N GLY A 189 38.56 2.45 -34.82
CA GLY A 189 39.46 2.84 -35.87
C GLY A 189 40.94 2.52 -35.58
N LEU A 190 41.78 2.89 -36.53
CA LEU A 190 43.23 2.80 -36.43
C LEU A 190 43.81 4.20 -36.36
N ARG A 191 44.79 4.41 -35.48
CA ARG A 191 45.57 5.66 -35.42
C ARG A 191 47.06 5.36 -35.34
N PRO A 192 47.96 6.29 -35.69
CA PRO A 192 49.37 6.11 -35.49
C PRO A 192 49.74 5.73 -34.07
N ALA A 193 50.56 4.69 -33.90
CA ALA A 193 50.98 4.21 -32.60
C ALA A 193 51.78 5.27 -31.85
N ARG A 194 51.53 5.38 -30.53
CA ARG A 194 52.25 6.27 -29.63
C ARG A 194 53.30 5.49 -28.83
N GLU A 195 54.36 6.15 -28.46
CA GLU A 195 55.37 5.56 -27.56
C GLU A 195 54.72 5.15 -26.26
N GLY A 196 54.97 3.90 -25.80
CA GLY A 196 54.38 3.32 -24.61
C GLY A 196 53.07 2.56 -24.85
N THR A 197 52.55 2.48 -26.07
CA THR A 197 51.37 1.68 -26.37
C THR A 197 51.69 0.17 -26.21
N SER A 198 50.82 -0.55 -25.48
CA SER A 198 50.90 -1.99 -25.28
C SER A 198 50.90 -2.75 -26.62
N ALA A 199 51.76 -3.74 -26.76
CA ALA A 199 51.86 -4.59 -27.96
C ALA A 199 50.54 -5.28 -28.36
N SER A 200 49.65 -5.55 -27.38
CA SER A 200 48.33 -6.13 -27.60
C SER A 200 47.36 -5.18 -28.35
N ARG A 201 47.61 -3.88 -28.31
CA ARG A 201 46.80 -2.87 -29.00
C ARG A 201 47.34 -2.53 -30.37
N MET A 202 48.52 -3.04 -30.77
CA MET A 202 49.11 -2.75 -32.07
C MET A 202 48.44 -3.55 -33.19
N TYR A 203 48.22 -2.85 -34.32
CA TYR A 203 47.67 -3.48 -35.51
C TYR A 203 48.83 -3.93 -36.43
N TRP A 204 49.39 -5.10 -36.13
CA TRP A 204 50.56 -5.70 -36.80
C TRP A 204 50.40 -5.91 -38.31
N PRO A 205 49.18 -6.17 -38.89
CA PRO A 205 49.04 -6.32 -40.32
C PRO A 205 49.41 -5.07 -41.14
N SER A 206 49.35 -3.87 -40.54
CA SER A 206 49.80 -2.65 -41.21
C SER A 206 51.33 -2.66 -41.43
N LEU A 207 52.06 -3.03 -40.39
CA LEU A 207 53.51 -3.11 -40.44
C LEU A 207 53.96 -4.23 -41.41
N ALA A 208 53.28 -5.37 -41.45
CA ALA A 208 53.58 -6.49 -42.36
C ALA A 208 53.38 -6.13 -43.85
N LYS A 209 52.55 -5.11 -44.10
CA LYS A 209 52.36 -4.56 -45.50
C LYS A 209 53.25 -3.37 -45.82
N GLY A 210 54.26 -3.09 -45.00
CA GLY A 210 55.19 -1.97 -45.20
C GLY A 210 54.61 -0.58 -44.86
N GLY A 211 53.49 -0.51 -44.19
CA GLY A 211 52.87 0.73 -43.73
C GLY A 211 53.35 1.17 -42.34
N GLU A 212 52.81 2.29 -41.87
CA GLU A 212 53.12 2.83 -40.55
C GLU A 212 52.57 1.92 -39.45
N LEU A 213 53.19 1.95 -38.27
CA LEU A 213 52.72 1.24 -37.09
C LEU A 213 51.45 1.91 -36.57
N LEU A 214 50.35 1.18 -36.62
CA LEU A 214 49.05 1.65 -36.19
C LEU A 214 48.63 0.94 -34.88
N GLU A 215 47.93 1.71 -34.00
CA GLU A 215 47.27 1.13 -32.82
C GLU A 215 45.75 1.08 -33.01
N ARG A 216 45.13 0.05 -32.47
CA ARG A 216 43.67 -0.11 -32.44
C ARG A 216 43.10 0.88 -31.45
N ARG A 217 42.28 1.79 -31.92
CA ARG A 217 41.43 2.61 -31.10
C ARG A 217 40.19 1.80 -30.71
N LEU A 218 40.09 1.55 -29.44
CA LEU A 218 39.04 0.72 -28.90
C LEU A 218 38.02 1.64 -28.23
N ARG A 219 36.78 1.58 -28.63
CA ARG A 219 35.68 2.27 -28.04
C ARG A 219 35.00 1.31 -27.07
N ALA A 220 35.04 1.60 -25.78
CA ALA A 220 34.19 0.91 -24.83
C ALA A 220 32.78 1.46 -25.01
N ASP A 221 31.93 0.77 -25.71
CA ASP A 221 30.50 1.08 -25.81
C ASP A 221 29.77 0.42 -24.65
N SER A 222 30.42 0.37 -23.49
CA SER A 222 29.84 -0.12 -22.27
C SER A 222 29.10 1.02 -21.61
N ASP A 223 27.81 0.86 -21.42
CA ASP A 223 27.05 1.64 -20.45
C ASP A 223 27.74 1.44 -19.09
N THR A 224 28.58 2.41 -18.70
CA THR A 224 29.38 2.33 -17.46
C THR A 224 28.53 2.51 -16.21
N ARG A 225 27.20 2.63 -16.38
CA ARG A 225 26.29 2.78 -15.25
C ARG A 225 26.25 1.50 -14.43
N PRO A 226 26.31 1.60 -13.10
CA PRO A 226 26.22 0.45 -12.23
C PRO A 226 24.86 -0.25 -12.38
N LEU A 227 24.87 -1.58 -12.39
CA LEU A 227 23.68 -2.41 -12.46
C LEU A 227 23.33 -2.91 -11.05
N VAL A 228 22.14 -2.55 -10.58
CA VAL A 228 21.55 -3.10 -9.34
C VAL A 228 20.65 -4.26 -9.74
N VAL A 229 20.94 -5.44 -9.23
CA VAL A 229 20.14 -6.65 -9.46
C VAL A 229 19.47 -7.08 -8.17
N LEU A 230 18.14 -7.20 -8.20
CA LEU A 230 17.37 -7.78 -7.10
C LEU A 230 17.15 -9.26 -7.37
N ASP A 231 17.80 -10.15 -6.60
CA ASP A 231 17.55 -11.59 -6.65
C ASP A 231 16.75 -12.04 -5.41
N PRO A 232 15.49 -12.45 -5.56
CA PRO A 232 14.65 -12.89 -4.44
C PRO A 232 14.91 -14.35 -4.01
N ARG A 233 15.70 -15.12 -4.77
CA ARG A 233 15.84 -16.58 -4.58
C ARG A 233 16.55 -16.98 -3.30
N GLY A 234 17.30 -16.07 -2.69
CA GLY A 234 18.02 -16.31 -1.43
C GLY A 234 17.24 -15.93 -0.18
N ALA A 235 16.03 -15.35 -0.32
CA ALA A 235 15.23 -14.96 0.83
C ALA A 235 14.58 -16.17 1.50
N ALA A 236 14.90 -16.41 2.78
CA ALA A 236 14.32 -17.50 3.55
C ALA A 236 12.90 -17.19 4.04
N CYS A 237 12.58 -15.93 4.21
CA CYS A 237 11.26 -15.44 4.65
C CYS A 237 10.90 -14.12 3.97
N ASP A 238 9.65 -13.68 4.15
CA ASP A 238 9.16 -12.42 3.60
C ASP A 238 9.93 -11.20 4.14
N GLU A 239 10.42 -11.26 5.37
CA GLU A 239 11.19 -10.17 5.99
C GLU A 239 12.55 -9.99 5.33
N ASP A 240 13.22 -11.09 4.96
CA ASP A 240 14.48 -11.05 4.21
C ASP A 240 14.27 -10.46 2.84
N LEU A 241 13.18 -10.83 2.17
CA LEU A 241 12.80 -10.24 0.89
C LEU A 241 12.50 -8.74 1.02
N ASP A 242 11.80 -8.34 2.08
CA ASP A 242 11.50 -6.94 2.36
C ASP A 242 12.80 -6.15 2.62
N ALA A 243 13.75 -6.73 3.35
CA ALA A 243 15.06 -6.12 3.59
C ALA A 243 15.88 -6.00 2.29
N ALA A 244 15.92 -7.05 1.47
CA ALA A 244 16.61 -7.02 0.18
C ALA A 244 16.06 -5.95 -0.77
N VAL A 245 14.73 -5.82 -0.83
CA VAL A 245 14.10 -4.78 -1.67
C VAL A 245 14.37 -3.37 -1.13
N ARG A 246 14.36 -3.15 0.20
CA ARG A 246 14.74 -1.86 0.79
C ARG A 246 16.18 -1.51 0.46
N ALA A 247 17.09 -2.47 0.59
CA ALA A 247 18.50 -2.28 0.25
C ALA A 247 18.69 -1.95 -1.24
N ALA A 248 18.07 -2.71 -2.14
CA ALA A 248 18.14 -2.47 -3.58
C ALA A 248 17.55 -1.11 -3.97
N ALA A 249 16.39 -0.73 -3.40
CA ALA A 249 15.78 0.56 -3.66
C ALA A 249 16.63 1.72 -3.14
N SER A 250 17.20 1.60 -1.94
CA SER A 250 18.09 2.61 -1.36
C SER A 250 19.35 2.80 -2.19
N LEU A 251 19.96 1.69 -2.62
CA LEU A 251 21.15 1.71 -3.47
C LEU A 251 20.84 2.30 -4.84
N ALA A 252 19.73 1.90 -5.47
CA ALA A 252 19.30 2.43 -6.76
C ALA A 252 19.06 3.95 -6.71
N VAL A 253 18.38 4.45 -5.67
CA VAL A 253 18.16 5.89 -5.48
C VAL A 253 19.48 6.63 -5.21
N HIS A 254 20.38 6.05 -4.42
CA HIS A 254 21.70 6.62 -4.16
C HIS A 254 22.51 6.76 -5.46
N LEU A 255 22.60 5.70 -6.25
CA LEU A 255 23.34 5.68 -7.52
C LEU A 255 22.69 6.58 -8.58
N ALA A 256 21.36 6.62 -8.66
CA ALA A 256 20.65 7.51 -9.58
C ALA A 256 20.95 8.99 -9.30
N ARG A 257 21.10 9.37 -8.05
CA ARG A 257 21.51 10.73 -7.65
C ARG A 257 22.96 11.03 -8.01
N GLY A 258 23.82 10.01 -8.06
CA GLY A 258 25.26 10.12 -8.33
C GLY A 258 25.64 10.06 -9.80
N GLY A 259 24.72 9.78 -10.73
CA GLY A 259 25.08 9.71 -12.17
C GLY A 259 24.26 8.69 -12.96
N GLY A 260 23.25 8.10 -12.35
CA GLY A 260 22.39 7.09 -12.96
C GLY A 260 22.81 5.65 -12.62
N CYS A 261 21.86 4.75 -12.71
CA CYS A 261 22.09 3.31 -12.62
C CYS A 261 21.09 2.55 -13.49
N ALA A 262 21.33 1.26 -13.67
CA ALA A 262 20.37 0.34 -14.24
C ALA A 262 19.83 -0.56 -13.12
N LEU A 263 18.54 -0.84 -13.11
CA LEU A 263 17.88 -1.73 -12.15
C LEU A 263 17.26 -2.91 -12.88
N LEU A 264 17.60 -4.11 -12.44
CA LEU A 264 17.00 -5.35 -12.91
C LEU A 264 16.22 -6.00 -11.77
N ILE A 265 14.91 -6.16 -11.97
CA ILE A 265 14.02 -6.82 -11.01
C ILE A 265 13.56 -8.19 -11.56
N PRO A 266 13.12 -9.11 -10.69
CA PRO A 266 12.61 -10.41 -11.11
C PRO A 266 11.47 -10.30 -12.12
N GLY A 267 11.59 -11.03 -13.22
CA GLY A 267 10.61 -11.04 -14.31
C GLY A 267 10.94 -10.08 -15.47
N ASP A 268 11.80 -9.11 -15.28
CA ASP A 268 12.22 -8.22 -16.32
C ASP A 268 13.29 -8.88 -17.23
N ARG A 269 13.15 -8.70 -18.55
CA ARG A 269 14.12 -9.17 -19.52
C ARG A 269 15.25 -8.17 -19.78
N ARG A 270 15.03 -6.92 -19.42
CA ARG A 270 15.99 -5.82 -19.62
C ARG A 270 16.03 -4.93 -18.38
N PRO A 271 17.21 -4.44 -18.00
CA PRO A 271 17.31 -3.50 -16.91
C PRO A 271 16.61 -2.18 -17.24
N ALA A 272 15.93 -1.61 -16.27
CA ALA A 272 15.36 -0.28 -16.35
C ALA A 272 16.45 0.76 -16.05
N SER A 273 16.61 1.76 -16.92
CA SER A 273 17.51 2.89 -16.67
C SER A 273 16.90 3.86 -15.69
N LEU A 274 17.64 4.23 -14.67
CA LEU A 274 17.27 5.21 -13.65
C LEU A 274 18.23 6.40 -13.75
N ASP A 275 17.76 7.46 -14.35
CA ASP A 275 18.47 8.73 -14.48
C ASP A 275 17.86 9.76 -13.50
N ARG A 276 18.56 10.87 -13.27
CA ARG A 276 18.19 11.91 -12.30
C ARG A 276 16.94 12.68 -12.73
#